data_17b21fc94cc92c3c224c5818291f0a2b
#
_entry.id   17b21fc94cc92c3c224c5818291f0a2b
#
_cell.length_a   1.000
_cell.length_b   1.000
_cell.length_c   1.000
_cell.angle_alpha   90.00
_cell.angle_beta   90.00
_cell.angle_gamma   90.00
#
_symmetry.space_group_name_H-M   'P 1'
#
loop_
_entity.id
_entity.type
_entity.pdbx_description
1 polymer ?
#
loop_
_entity_poly.entity_id
_entity_poly.type
_entity_poly.pdbx_seq_one_letter_code
_entity_poly.pdbx_strand_id
1 'polypeptide(L)'
;MMRLGLLLLWLAPLLSAAEFEGKQSNFHGFTMVEFALGEARCRVVLPEEEADGRPWIWRARFWGHQPQLDVALLKRGWHVAYCDVGNLFGSPSAVKRWDAFYEHLTAKHQFNPRPVLEGMSRGGLIIYNWAKANPEKVTCIYGDAPVCDFKSWPAGRGQGKASAGAWRACLKAYGLTEAEAWE
;
A
#
# COMPACT_ATOMS: atom_id res chain seq x y z
N MET A 1 -41.48 -37.45 -29.53
CA MET A 1 -40.47 -36.51 -30.01
C MET A 1 -39.83 -35.80 -28.82
N MET A 2 -38.67 -36.31 -28.38
CA MET A 2 -37.92 -35.77 -27.25
C MET A 2 -36.93 -34.69 -27.75
N ARG A 3 -37.07 -33.45 -27.34
CA ARG A 3 -36.13 -32.39 -27.65
C ARG A 3 -34.97 -32.44 -26.66
N LEU A 4 -33.82 -32.87 -27.10
CA LEU A 4 -32.56 -32.75 -26.36
C LEU A 4 -32.11 -31.29 -26.34
N GLY A 5 -32.22 -30.62 -25.17
CA GLY A 5 -31.67 -29.30 -24.97
C GLY A 5 -30.16 -29.39 -24.74
N LEU A 6 -29.36 -28.86 -25.67
CA LEU A 6 -27.91 -28.71 -25.52
C LEU A 6 -27.64 -27.60 -24.51
N LEU A 7 -27.17 -27.96 -23.32
CA LEU A 7 -26.63 -27.00 -22.34
C LEU A 7 -25.22 -26.61 -22.78
N LEU A 8 -25.07 -25.43 -23.39
CA LEU A 8 -23.76 -24.82 -23.63
C LEU A 8 -23.20 -24.28 -22.32
N LEU A 9 -22.31 -25.02 -21.69
CA LEU A 9 -21.46 -24.53 -20.59
C LEU A 9 -20.48 -23.50 -21.18
N TRP A 10 -20.71 -22.23 -20.91
CA TRP A 10 -19.72 -21.18 -21.12
C TRP A 10 -18.61 -21.35 -20.08
N LEU A 11 -17.50 -21.97 -20.45
CA LEU A 11 -16.24 -21.83 -19.71
C LEU A 11 -15.71 -20.41 -19.93
N ALA A 12 -15.95 -19.52 -18.97
CA ALA A 12 -15.21 -18.26 -18.92
C ALA A 12 -13.71 -18.60 -18.79
N PRO A 13 -12.82 -18.00 -19.60
CA PRO A 13 -11.39 -18.22 -19.40
C PRO A 13 -11.02 -17.71 -18.00
N LEU A 14 -10.48 -18.58 -17.17
CA LEU A 14 -9.77 -18.19 -15.94
C LEU A 14 -8.57 -17.36 -16.40
N LEU A 15 -8.71 -16.02 -16.37
CA LEU A 15 -7.57 -15.13 -16.52
C LEU A 15 -6.64 -15.44 -15.34
N SER A 16 -5.56 -16.17 -15.62
CA SER A 16 -4.49 -16.34 -14.63
C SER A 16 -3.87 -14.98 -14.34
N ALA A 17 -3.77 -14.64 -13.05
CA ALA A 17 -3.07 -13.42 -12.66
C ALA A 17 -1.61 -13.51 -13.14
N ALA A 18 -1.09 -12.39 -13.66
CA ALA A 18 0.29 -12.35 -14.12
C ALA A 18 1.24 -12.59 -12.93
N GLU A 19 2.25 -13.42 -13.14
CA GLU A 19 3.31 -13.65 -12.16
C GLU A 19 4.11 -12.36 -11.95
N PHE A 20 4.60 -12.16 -10.70
CA PHE A 20 5.42 -10.98 -10.39
C PHE A 20 6.83 -11.16 -10.94
N GLU A 21 7.24 -10.26 -11.81
CA GLU A 21 8.62 -10.14 -12.28
C GLU A 21 9.44 -9.31 -11.27
N GLY A 22 10.59 -9.82 -10.83
CA GLY A 22 11.46 -9.11 -9.90
C GLY A 22 12.44 -9.99 -9.17
N LYS A 23 13.18 -9.39 -8.24
CA LYS A 23 14.13 -10.12 -7.40
C LYS A 23 13.39 -10.84 -6.29
N GLN A 24 13.49 -12.15 -6.26
CA GLN A 24 12.91 -12.94 -5.18
C GLN A 24 13.82 -13.00 -3.96
N SER A 25 13.20 -13.01 -2.79
CA SER A 25 13.86 -13.14 -1.48
C SER A 25 12.87 -13.75 -0.47
N ASN A 26 13.33 -13.97 0.76
CA ASN A 26 12.50 -14.53 1.82
C ASN A 26 12.03 -13.46 2.82
N PHE A 27 10.76 -13.49 3.17
CA PHE A 27 10.17 -12.68 4.23
C PHE A 27 9.46 -13.60 5.23
N HIS A 28 10.12 -13.94 6.33
CA HIS A 28 9.59 -14.80 7.39
C HIS A 28 9.02 -16.16 6.92
N GLY A 29 9.66 -16.78 5.93
CA GLY A 29 9.23 -18.05 5.34
C GLY A 29 8.45 -17.90 4.04
N PHE A 30 7.95 -16.72 3.71
CA PHE A 30 7.17 -16.45 2.50
C PHE A 30 8.02 -15.87 1.38
N THR A 31 7.61 -16.11 0.13
CA THR A 31 8.26 -15.51 -1.04
C THR A 31 7.95 -14.03 -1.12
N MET A 32 8.98 -13.20 -1.11
CA MET A 32 8.89 -11.76 -1.37
C MET A 32 9.49 -11.44 -2.73
N VAL A 33 8.77 -10.67 -3.54
CA VAL A 33 9.27 -10.14 -4.82
C VAL A 33 9.50 -8.64 -4.69
N GLU A 34 10.72 -8.20 -5.06
CA GLU A 34 11.10 -6.80 -5.09
C GLU A 34 11.25 -6.33 -6.54
N PHE A 35 10.64 -5.21 -6.88
CA PHE A 35 10.69 -4.62 -8.21
C PHE A 35 10.64 -3.10 -8.16
N ALA A 36 10.94 -2.46 -9.28
CA ALA A 36 10.81 -1.01 -9.44
C ALA A 36 9.53 -0.69 -10.24
N LEU A 37 8.79 0.32 -9.78
CA LEU A 37 7.69 0.92 -10.53
C LEU A 37 7.95 2.42 -10.66
N GLY A 38 8.44 2.83 -11.83
CA GLY A 38 9.05 4.16 -11.99
C GLY A 38 10.22 4.33 -11.02
N GLU A 39 10.20 5.38 -10.22
CA GLU A 39 11.23 5.65 -9.20
C GLU A 39 10.99 4.93 -7.86
N ALA A 40 9.84 4.27 -7.69
CA ALA A 40 9.50 3.61 -6.44
C ALA A 40 10.07 2.19 -6.38
N ARG A 41 10.69 1.85 -5.25
CA ARG A 41 10.94 0.45 -4.90
C ARG A 41 9.69 -0.15 -4.29
N CYS A 42 9.25 -1.25 -4.88
CA CYS A 42 8.05 -1.95 -4.48
C CYS A 42 8.37 -3.36 -4.01
N ARG A 43 7.53 -3.88 -3.14
CA ARG A 43 7.60 -5.23 -2.61
C ARG A 43 6.21 -5.82 -2.54
N VAL A 44 6.12 -7.11 -2.87
CA VAL A 44 4.93 -7.92 -2.63
C VAL A 44 5.37 -9.22 -2.00
N VAL A 45 4.75 -9.60 -0.89
CA VAL A 45 4.94 -10.90 -0.26
C VAL A 45 3.74 -11.76 -0.60
N LEU A 46 4.03 -12.94 -1.12
CA LEU A 46 3.03 -13.90 -1.57
C LEU A 46 2.73 -14.89 -0.46
N PRO A 47 1.46 -15.19 -0.15
CA PRO A 47 1.11 -16.29 0.73
C PRO A 47 1.44 -17.64 0.05
N GLU A 48 1.53 -18.72 0.82
CA GLU A 48 1.70 -20.07 0.27
C GLU A 48 0.46 -20.52 -0.51
N GLU A 49 -0.73 -20.21 0.03
CA GLU A 49 -2.03 -20.44 -0.60
C GLU A 49 -2.81 -19.13 -0.59
N GLU A 50 -3.23 -18.67 -1.76
CA GLU A 50 -3.97 -17.40 -1.89
C GLU A 50 -5.42 -17.58 -1.43
N ALA A 51 -5.91 -16.64 -0.63
CA ALA A 51 -7.32 -16.55 -0.29
C ALA A 51 -8.13 -15.99 -1.47
N ASP A 52 -9.40 -16.41 -1.57
CA ASP A 52 -10.32 -15.94 -2.60
C ASP A 52 -10.40 -14.42 -2.69
N GLY A 53 -10.37 -13.90 -3.91
CA GLY A 53 -10.42 -12.47 -4.18
C GLY A 53 -9.11 -11.73 -3.89
N ARG A 54 -8.00 -12.44 -3.63
CA ARG A 54 -6.64 -11.90 -3.47
C ARG A 54 -6.59 -10.70 -2.52
N PRO A 55 -7.03 -10.85 -1.26
CA PRO A 55 -7.00 -9.78 -0.29
C PRO A 55 -5.57 -9.40 0.07
N TRP A 56 -5.37 -8.12 0.41
CA TRP A 56 -4.05 -7.62 0.74
C TRP A 56 -4.05 -6.49 1.75
N ILE A 57 -2.94 -6.38 2.48
CA ILE A 57 -2.61 -5.26 3.33
C ILE A 57 -1.49 -4.44 2.71
N TRP A 58 -1.66 -3.12 2.68
CA TRP A 58 -0.71 -2.18 2.12
C TRP A 58 0.02 -1.45 3.23
N ARG A 59 1.22 -1.93 3.51
CA ARG A 59 2.06 -1.39 4.56
C ARG A 59 2.77 -0.12 4.11
N ALA A 60 2.61 0.95 4.89
CA ALA A 60 3.29 2.23 4.69
C ALA A 60 4.45 2.39 5.65
N ARG A 61 5.67 2.53 5.12
CA ARG A 61 6.88 2.78 5.90
C ARG A 61 7.32 1.59 6.79
N PHE A 62 8.49 1.69 7.38
CA PHE A 62 9.05 0.75 8.36
C PHE A 62 8.93 -0.73 7.97
N TRP A 63 9.31 -1.05 6.73
CA TRP A 63 9.27 -2.42 6.23
C TRP A 63 9.98 -3.39 7.17
N GLY A 64 9.31 -4.49 7.52
CA GLY A 64 9.84 -5.54 8.38
C GLY A 64 9.91 -5.21 9.88
N HIS A 65 9.51 -4.01 10.30
CA HIS A 65 9.42 -3.68 11.72
C HIS A 65 8.07 -4.17 12.29
N GLN A 66 8.10 -4.93 13.40
CA GLN A 66 6.88 -5.49 14.03
C GLN A 66 5.99 -6.26 13.03
N PRO A 67 6.50 -7.32 12.34
CA PRO A 67 5.83 -7.95 11.23
C PRO A 67 4.74 -8.97 11.64
N GLN A 68 4.32 -8.99 12.90
CA GLN A 68 3.42 -10.02 13.43
C GLN A 68 2.06 -10.03 12.70
N LEU A 69 1.52 -8.85 12.40
CA LEU A 69 0.28 -8.72 11.63
C LEU A 69 0.48 -9.21 10.19
N ASP A 70 1.55 -8.76 9.54
CA ASP A 70 1.88 -9.17 8.16
C ASP A 70 1.96 -10.68 8.04
N VAL A 71 2.74 -11.32 8.95
CA VAL A 71 2.91 -12.78 8.96
C VAL A 71 1.60 -13.51 9.27
N ALA A 72 0.77 -12.98 10.18
CA ALA A 72 -0.52 -13.58 10.50
C ALA A 72 -1.50 -13.52 9.32
N LEU A 73 -1.46 -12.45 8.51
CA LEU A 73 -2.27 -12.30 7.31
C LEU A 73 -1.78 -13.19 6.16
N LEU A 74 -0.45 -13.27 5.95
CA LEU A 74 0.15 -14.19 4.97
C LEU A 74 -0.26 -15.65 5.22
N LYS A 75 -0.27 -16.10 6.47
CA LYS A 75 -0.75 -17.44 6.87
C LYS A 75 -2.25 -17.67 6.60
N ARG A 76 -3.01 -16.61 6.35
CA ARG A 76 -4.43 -16.64 5.99
C ARG A 76 -4.68 -16.40 4.50
N GLY A 77 -3.64 -16.46 3.68
CA GLY A 77 -3.76 -16.30 2.24
C GLY A 77 -3.80 -14.85 1.76
N TRP A 78 -3.51 -13.87 2.62
CA TRP A 78 -3.42 -12.46 2.24
C TRP A 78 -2.05 -12.12 1.69
N HIS A 79 -2.00 -11.17 0.77
CA HIS A 79 -0.74 -10.57 0.31
C HIS A 79 -0.35 -9.40 1.22
N VAL A 80 0.96 -9.17 1.33
CA VAL A 80 1.50 -7.95 1.96
C VAL A 80 2.21 -7.13 0.89
N ALA A 81 1.82 -5.87 0.72
CA ALA A 81 2.37 -5.00 -0.31
C ALA A 81 3.02 -3.75 0.30
N TYR A 82 4.04 -3.23 -0.39
CA TYR A 82 4.77 -2.03 0.01
C TYR A 82 5.23 -1.25 -1.22
N CYS A 83 5.07 0.06 -1.18
CA CYS A 83 5.62 0.99 -2.16
C CYS A 83 6.33 2.13 -1.43
N ASP A 84 7.62 2.35 -1.72
CA ASP A 84 8.42 3.35 -1.00
C ASP A 84 8.08 4.77 -1.40
N VAL A 85 7.48 5.48 -0.48
CA VAL A 85 7.18 6.91 -0.53
C VAL A 85 7.63 7.64 0.75
N GLY A 86 8.52 7.00 1.50
CA GLY A 86 8.86 7.42 2.87
C GLY A 86 9.41 8.82 3.01
N ASN A 87 10.10 9.33 1.99
CA ASN A 87 10.65 10.68 1.97
C ASN A 87 9.74 11.71 1.30
N LEU A 88 8.51 11.32 0.95
CA LEU A 88 7.51 12.20 0.33
C LEU A 88 6.42 12.66 1.32
N PHE A 89 6.46 12.23 2.57
CA PHE A 89 5.62 12.70 3.69
C PHE A 89 4.11 12.73 3.38
N GLY A 90 3.61 11.80 2.55
CA GLY A 90 2.21 11.78 2.13
C GLY A 90 1.78 12.92 1.19
N SER A 91 2.73 13.63 0.58
CA SER A 91 2.48 14.71 -0.38
C SER A 91 1.69 14.24 -1.62
N PRO A 92 1.18 15.15 -2.45
CA PRO A 92 0.50 14.79 -3.71
C PRO A 92 1.33 13.87 -4.60
N SER A 93 2.66 14.03 -4.61
CA SER A 93 3.56 13.12 -5.35
C SER A 93 3.62 11.71 -4.74
N ALA A 94 3.51 11.58 -3.42
CA ALA A 94 3.39 10.28 -2.75
C ALA A 94 2.08 9.60 -3.11
N VAL A 95 0.96 10.33 -3.09
CA VAL A 95 -0.37 9.83 -3.47
C VAL A 95 -0.35 9.34 -4.92
N LYS A 96 0.17 10.14 -5.86
CA LYS A 96 0.28 9.75 -7.27
C LYS A 96 1.13 8.48 -7.47
N ARG A 97 2.22 8.32 -6.71
CA ARG A 97 3.06 7.12 -6.76
C ARG A 97 2.33 5.89 -6.23
N TRP A 98 1.53 6.07 -5.19
CA TRP A 98 0.67 5.03 -4.64
C TRP A 98 -0.47 4.68 -5.60
N ASP A 99 -1.09 5.65 -6.28
CA ASP A 99 -2.10 5.38 -7.31
C ASP A 99 -1.53 4.47 -8.40
N ALA A 100 -0.32 4.75 -8.90
CA ALA A 100 0.32 3.92 -9.91
C ALA A 100 0.60 2.48 -9.40
N PHE A 101 0.99 2.32 -8.14
CA PHE A 101 1.19 1.00 -7.54
C PHE A 101 -0.14 0.26 -7.32
N TYR A 102 -1.18 0.94 -6.87
CA TYR A 102 -2.52 0.38 -6.76
C TYR A 102 -3.03 -0.15 -8.10
N GLU A 103 -2.95 0.66 -9.17
CA GLU A 103 -3.35 0.25 -10.51
C GLU A 103 -2.52 -0.94 -11.01
N HIS A 104 -1.21 -0.95 -10.74
CA HIS A 104 -0.35 -2.08 -11.08
C HIS A 104 -0.81 -3.39 -10.42
N LEU A 105 -1.14 -3.37 -9.13
CA LEU A 105 -1.57 -4.56 -8.41
C LEU A 105 -2.99 -5.01 -8.81
N THR A 106 -3.93 -4.08 -8.93
CA THR A 106 -5.32 -4.42 -9.19
C THR A 106 -5.56 -4.78 -10.65
N ALA A 107 -5.01 -4.02 -11.61
CA ALA A 107 -5.25 -4.26 -13.03
C ALA A 107 -4.39 -5.41 -13.60
N LYS A 108 -3.09 -5.46 -13.23
CA LYS A 108 -2.17 -6.47 -13.78
C LYS A 108 -2.20 -7.78 -12.99
N HIS A 109 -2.27 -7.68 -11.66
CA HIS A 109 -2.17 -8.85 -10.76
C HIS A 109 -3.49 -9.24 -10.09
N GLN A 110 -4.61 -8.59 -10.45
CA GLN A 110 -5.97 -8.93 -10.00
C GLN A 110 -6.13 -8.94 -8.47
N PHE A 111 -5.41 -8.07 -7.77
CA PHE A 111 -5.58 -7.91 -6.33
C PHE A 111 -6.94 -7.30 -6.02
N ASN A 112 -7.47 -7.60 -4.83
CA ASN A 112 -8.71 -7.00 -4.37
C ASN A 112 -8.69 -5.48 -4.53
N PRO A 113 -9.71 -4.84 -5.12
CA PRO A 113 -9.72 -3.39 -5.33
C PRO A 113 -9.84 -2.58 -4.02
N ARG A 114 -10.00 -3.25 -2.88
CA ARG A 114 -10.15 -2.60 -1.59
C ARG A 114 -9.12 -3.13 -0.56
N PRO A 115 -7.88 -2.60 -0.56
CA PRO A 115 -6.87 -2.98 0.42
C PRO A 115 -7.23 -2.54 1.85
N VAL A 116 -6.59 -3.21 2.81
CA VAL A 116 -6.36 -2.66 4.15
C VAL A 116 -5.11 -1.78 4.11
N LEU A 117 -5.17 -0.57 4.66
CA LEU A 117 -4.01 0.32 4.77
C LEU A 117 -3.39 0.18 6.17
N GLU A 118 -2.09 -0.06 6.23
CA GLU A 118 -1.34 -0.12 7.49
C GLU A 118 -0.34 1.03 7.57
N GLY A 119 -0.41 1.82 8.64
CA GLY A 119 0.51 2.94 8.84
C GLY A 119 0.94 3.12 10.28
N MET A 120 2.23 2.87 10.55
CA MET A 120 2.85 3.16 11.82
C MET A 120 3.57 4.51 11.78
N SER A 121 3.50 5.29 12.87
CA SER A 121 4.20 6.55 13.02
C SER A 121 3.99 7.46 11.80
N ARG A 122 5.05 7.98 11.17
CA ARG A 122 4.96 8.83 9.95
C ARG A 122 4.39 8.11 8.70
N GLY A 123 4.18 6.81 8.76
CA GLY A 123 3.39 6.08 7.76
C GLY A 123 1.93 6.52 7.72
N GLY A 124 1.43 7.10 8.81
CA GLY A 124 0.10 7.72 8.87
C GLY A 124 -0.13 8.77 7.79
N LEU A 125 0.87 9.61 7.50
CA LEU A 125 0.72 10.68 6.51
C LEU A 125 0.27 10.20 5.14
N ILE A 126 0.83 9.08 4.65
CA ILE A 126 0.43 8.58 3.33
C ILE A 126 -0.88 7.80 3.37
N ILE A 127 -1.10 6.95 4.39
CA ILE A 127 -2.35 6.16 4.42
C ILE A 127 -3.58 7.04 4.52
N TYR A 128 -3.56 8.09 5.33
CA TYR A 128 -4.70 9.01 5.45
C TYR A 128 -4.87 9.91 4.23
N ASN A 129 -3.78 10.43 3.64
CA ASN A 129 -3.88 11.24 2.43
C ASN A 129 -4.35 10.42 1.23
N TRP A 130 -3.88 9.18 1.09
CA TRP A 130 -4.36 8.31 0.02
C TRP A 130 -5.82 7.88 0.24
N ALA A 131 -6.20 7.53 1.45
CA ALA A 131 -7.58 7.20 1.79
C ALA A 131 -8.54 8.38 1.57
N LYS A 132 -8.10 9.61 1.89
CA LYS A 132 -8.86 10.83 1.61
C LYS A 132 -9.08 11.04 0.10
N ALA A 133 -8.07 10.74 -0.71
CA ALA A 133 -8.15 10.87 -2.16
C ALA A 133 -8.95 9.74 -2.83
N ASN A 134 -9.02 8.55 -2.19
CA ASN A 134 -9.61 7.33 -2.75
C ASN A 134 -10.47 6.59 -1.70
N PRO A 135 -11.50 7.23 -1.11
CA PRO A 135 -12.24 6.66 0.01
C PRO A 135 -12.99 5.37 -0.36
N GLU A 136 -13.41 5.22 -1.60
CA GLU A 136 -14.09 4.04 -2.12
C GLU A 136 -13.18 2.81 -2.29
N LYS A 137 -11.86 3.04 -2.37
CA LYS A 137 -10.86 1.99 -2.56
C LYS A 137 -10.32 1.40 -1.25
N VAL A 138 -10.79 1.82 -0.09
CA VAL A 138 -10.25 1.39 1.21
C VAL A 138 -11.22 0.49 1.94
N THR A 139 -10.76 -0.67 2.41
CA THR A 139 -11.54 -1.55 3.29
C THR A 139 -11.52 -1.02 4.72
N CYS A 140 -10.34 -0.82 5.27
CA CYS A 140 -10.12 -0.22 6.59
C CYS A 140 -8.69 0.30 6.72
N ILE A 141 -8.45 1.05 7.79
CA ILE A 141 -7.13 1.58 8.14
C ILE A 141 -6.72 1.02 9.49
N TYR A 142 -5.53 0.43 9.54
CA TYR A 142 -4.83 0.08 10.76
C TYR A 142 -3.71 1.11 11.02
N GLY A 143 -3.95 1.98 11.99
CA GLY A 143 -3.01 3.03 12.38
C GLY A 143 -2.35 2.71 13.72
N ASP A 144 -1.03 2.52 13.74
CA ASP A 144 -0.25 2.34 14.96
C ASP A 144 0.50 3.63 15.30
N ALA A 145 0.02 4.34 16.31
CA ALA A 145 0.52 5.66 16.70
C ALA A 145 0.79 6.59 15.49
N PRO A 146 -0.18 6.74 14.56
CA PRO A 146 0.05 7.36 13.28
C PRO A 146 0.20 8.88 13.39
N VAL A 147 1.09 9.45 12.58
CA VAL A 147 1.13 10.90 12.34
C VAL A 147 0.03 11.22 11.34
N CYS A 148 -0.95 12.02 11.74
CA CYS A 148 -2.10 12.40 10.92
C CYS A 148 -1.97 13.82 10.33
N ASP A 149 -1.04 14.63 10.84
CA ASP A 149 -0.81 16.02 10.42
C ASP A 149 0.69 16.31 10.43
N PHE A 150 1.22 16.75 9.28
CA PHE A 150 2.64 17.12 9.17
C PHE A 150 3.00 18.35 10.03
N LYS A 151 2.03 19.17 10.45
CA LYS A 151 2.23 20.26 11.39
C LYS A 151 2.56 19.74 12.80
N SER A 152 2.01 18.58 13.20
CA SER A 152 2.37 17.92 14.47
C SER A 152 3.75 17.28 14.41
N TRP A 153 4.02 16.56 13.33
CA TRP A 153 5.33 16.03 12.99
C TRP A 153 5.48 16.02 11.45
N PRO A 154 6.57 16.54 10.89
CA PRO A 154 7.83 16.94 11.55
C PRO A 154 7.90 18.39 12.08
N ALA A 155 6.88 19.22 11.92
CA ALA A 155 6.97 20.64 12.33
C ALA A 155 7.03 20.85 13.85
N GLY A 156 6.44 19.95 14.66
CA GLY A 156 6.49 20.01 16.12
C GLY A 156 5.39 20.85 16.77
N ARG A 157 4.25 21.05 16.09
CA ARG A 157 3.10 21.75 16.66
C ARG A 157 2.52 20.97 17.85
N GLY A 158 2.17 21.67 18.91
CA GLY A 158 1.63 21.06 20.13
C GLY A 158 2.69 20.32 20.94
N GLN A 159 2.44 19.08 21.31
CA GLN A 159 3.37 18.25 22.11
C GLN A 159 4.34 17.42 21.25
N GLY A 160 4.26 17.55 19.94
CA GLY A 160 5.13 16.83 19.00
C GLY A 160 6.58 17.30 19.10
N LYS A 161 7.53 16.37 18.92
CA LYS A 161 8.94 16.71 18.80
C LYS A 161 9.23 17.16 17.37
N ALA A 162 9.70 18.40 17.21
CA ALA A 162 10.15 18.91 15.93
C ALA A 162 11.37 18.16 15.39
N SER A 163 11.44 18.04 14.07
CA SER A 163 12.62 17.56 13.36
C SER A 163 12.93 18.51 12.21
N ALA A 164 13.84 19.45 12.42
CA ALA A 164 14.15 20.50 11.44
C ALA A 164 14.56 19.93 10.05
N GLY A 165 15.33 18.84 10.04
CA GLY A 165 15.71 18.18 8.78
C GLY A 165 14.51 17.55 8.06
N ALA A 166 13.64 16.85 8.79
CA ALA A 166 12.44 16.25 8.24
C ALA A 166 11.41 17.32 7.83
N TRP A 167 11.33 18.44 8.56
CA TRP A 167 10.46 19.57 8.22
C TRP A 167 10.84 20.18 6.87
N ARG A 168 12.13 20.51 6.68
CA ARG A 168 12.60 21.00 5.37
C ARG A 168 12.34 20.03 4.22
N ALA A 169 12.55 18.73 4.46
CA ALA A 169 12.25 17.71 3.46
C ALA A 169 10.75 17.58 3.18
N CYS A 170 9.91 17.74 4.19
CA CYS A 170 8.46 17.76 4.07
C CYS A 170 7.99 18.96 3.21
N LEU A 171 8.43 20.15 3.54
CA LEU A 171 8.11 21.38 2.77
C LEU A 171 8.50 21.20 1.29
N LYS A 172 9.70 20.69 1.03
CA LYS A 172 10.16 20.40 -0.33
C LYS A 172 9.26 19.38 -1.04
N ALA A 173 8.82 18.33 -0.34
CA ALA A 173 7.96 17.29 -0.91
C ALA A 173 6.56 17.80 -1.27
N TYR A 174 6.06 18.77 -0.51
CA TYR A 174 4.78 19.43 -0.76
C TYR A 174 4.90 20.63 -1.72
N GLY A 175 6.11 21.14 -1.96
CA GLY A 175 6.33 22.38 -2.73
C GLY A 175 5.87 23.62 -2.00
N LEU A 176 5.91 23.62 -0.67
CA LEU A 176 5.44 24.72 0.18
C LEU A 176 6.61 25.52 0.78
N THR A 177 6.40 26.80 0.95
CA THR A 177 7.17 27.63 1.87
C THR A 177 6.75 27.36 3.32
N GLU A 178 7.54 27.80 4.28
CA GLU A 178 7.19 27.63 5.69
C GLU A 178 5.90 28.38 6.06
N ALA A 179 5.69 29.57 5.51
CA ALA A 179 4.49 30.37 5.76
C ALA A 179 3.22 29.65 5.24
N GLU A 180 3.25 29.20 3.99
CA GLU A 180 2.12 28.47 3.37
C GLU A 180 1.78 27.16 4.10
N ALA A 181 2.76 26.50 4.70
CA ALA A 181 2.52 25.26 5.44
C ALA A 181 1.75 25.47 6.75
N TRP A 182 1.70 26.70 7.27
CA TRP A 182 0.98 27.04 8.51
C TRP A 182 -0.45 27.53 8.27
N GLU A 183 -0.81 27.91 7.05
CA GLU A 183 -2.18 28.25 6.63
C GLU A 183 -3.08 27.01 6.54
#